data_ba754861dc4c02b491a6958f7ce92d28
#
_entry.id   ba754861dc4c02b491a6958f7ce92d28
#
_cell.length_a   1.000
_cell.length_b   1.000
_cell.length_c   1.000
_cell.angle_alpha   90.00
_cell.angle_beta   90.00
_cell.angle_gamma   90.00
#
_symmetry.space_group_name_H-M   'P 1'
#
loop_
_entity.id
_entity.type
_entity.pdbx_description
1 polymer ?
#
loop_
_entity_poly.entity_id
_entity_poly.type
_entity_poly.pdbx_seq_one_letter_code
_entity_poly.pdbx_strand_id
1 'polypeptide(L)'
;VFYYQFYHLNNNMERILRSIAILAFILTSLCSFSQGIDFYEGTYQEAFKLAEKQDKLVFVDAYAEWCGPCKRMAATTFKDTEVGSFFNEQFINLKIDMEKGQGLTFRNEYPVSAFPTLLFIDGAGEVVHKAVGGKKTADFLQLGQLALRKFDNSDKYAKLYEEGNRDFDLMIKYVQSLNKVEKPSLKISNEYLRSKPAISDQQMAEFLYEATTHADSRIFDMMVDHKSQIIKIKGEAALAEKVEEACCKTVEKAIEFESPELLSSAKEKLKKNAKSKYKSFNVKSDMDYYLGTGDVDNYLKKSKEYVSKIIKKNPEELRKMAIDLTTEFKDNPEALSLAGESIQKSIKLQDSAESRMTYATILIHAEQKSEALKQANQALEIAKDNGEPVKKIQGMIQYLQSS
;
A
#
# COMPACT_ATOMS: atom_id res chain seq x y z
N VAL A 1 14.52 60.14 -31.52
CA VAL A 1 15.03 59.69 -30.21
C VAL A 1 13.88 59.36 -29.27
N PHE A 2 12.79 60.15 -29.18
CA PHE A 2 11.65 59.91 -28.27
C PHE A 2 10.83 58.63 -28.56
N TYR A 3 10.72 58.17 -29.82
CA TYR A 3 9.95 56.95 -30.18
C TYR A 3 10.65 55.66 -29.74
N TYR A 4 11.98 55.64 -29.68
CA TYR A 4 12.76 54.47 -29.29
C TYR A 4 12.74 54.22 -27.78
N GLN A 5 12.65 55.27 -26.97
CA GLN A 5 12.53 55.17 -25.49
C GLN A 5 11.15 54.65 -25.07
N PHE A 6 10.08 55.04 -25.74
CA PHE A 6 8.72 54.55 -25.45
C PHE A 6 8.53 53.08 -25.77
N TYR A 7 9.18 52.57 -26.82
CA TYR A 7 9.09 51.16 -27.21
C TYR A 7 9.81 50.24 -26.22
N HIS A 8 10.93 50.66 -25.67
CA HIS A 8 11.68 49.89 -24.65
C HIS A 8 11.00 49.91 -23.27
N LEU A 9 10.33 50.98 -22.89
CA LEU A 9 9.56 51.06 -21.65
C LEU A 9 8.33 50.17 -21.68
N ASN A 10 7.63 50.10 -22.81
CA ASN A 10 6.43 49.24 -22.94
C ASN A 10 6.79 47.73 -22.92
N ASN A 11 7.86 47.32 -23.59
CA ASN A 11 8.35 45.94 -23.57
C ASN A 11 8.87 45.46 -22.18
N ASN A 12 9.48 46.38 -21.42
CA ASN A 12 9.90 46.05 -20.05
C ASN A 12 8.71 45.97 -19.11
N MET A 13 7.69 46.80 -19.26
CA MET A 13 6.47 46.77 -18.47
C MET A 13 5.65 45.50 -18.74
N GLU A 14 5.52 45.06 -19.99
CA GLU A 14 4.91 43.75 -20.31
C GLU A 14 5.68 42.55 -19.77
N ARG A 15 7.01 42.58 -19.79
CA ARG A 15 7.84 41.53 -19.20
C ARG A 15 7.68 41.46 -17.69
N ILE A 16 7.61 42.62 -17.02
CA ILE A 16 7.38 42.69 -15.55
C ILE A 16 5.98 42.19 -15.22
N LEU A 17 4.96 42.58 -15.98
CA LEU A 17 3.58 42.10 -15.76
C LEU A 17 3.41 40.62 -16.01
N ARG A 18 4.08 40.06 -17.04
CA ARG A 18 4.12 38.60 -17.26
C ARG A 18 4.86 37.84 -16.14
N SER A 19 5.95 38.42 -15.65
CA SER A 19 6.70 37.80 -14.52
C SER A 19 5.89 37.86 -13.22
N ILE A 20 5.15 38.93 -12.97
CA ILE A 20 4.24 39.06 -11.82
C ILE A 20 3.04 38.09 -11.97
N ALA A 21 2.48 37.95 -13.17
CA ALA A 21 1.42 36.96 -13.42
C ALA A 21 1.86 35.54 -13.26
N ILE A 22 3.08 35.18 -13.70
CA ILE A 22 3.68 33.85 -13.49
C ILE A 22 3.98 33.63 -12.01
N LEU A 23 4.50 34.63 -11.29
CA LEU A 23 4.75 34.54 -9.85
C LEU A 23 3.45 34.42 -9.05
N ALA A 24 2.40 35.14 -9.43
CA ALA A 24 1.06 35.03 -8.85
C ALA A 24 0.43 33.65 -9.13
N PHE A 25 0.62 33.08 -10.32
CA PHE A 25 0.17 31.73 -10.67
C PHE A 25 0.94 30.64 -9.92
N ILE A 26 2.24 30.84 -9.66
CA ILE A 26 3.06 29.94 -8.83
C ILE A 26 2.66 30.05 -7.35
N LEU A 27 2.30 31.24 -6.86
CA LEU A 27 1.82 31.42 -5.48
C LEU A 27 0.41 30.84 -5.23
N THR A 28 -0.44 30.76 -6.25
CA THR A 28 -1.78 30.14 -6.13
C THR A 28 -1.73 28.61 -6.23
N SER A 29 -0.65 28.03 -6.74
CA SER A 29 -0.41 26.58 -6.76
C SER A 29 0.30 26.05 -5.50
N LEU A 30 0.51 26.86 -4.48
CA LEU A 30 0.70 26.40 -3.12
C LEU A 30 -0.64 25.85 -2.65
N CYS A 31 -0.99 24.65 -3.14
CA CYS A 31 -2.06 23.83 -2.58
C CYS A 31 -1.90 23.88 -1.07
N SER A 32 -2.93 24.35 -0.39
CA SER A 32 -3.08 24.16 1.05
C SER A 32 -2.94 22.66 1.28
N PHE A 33 -1.76 22.21 1.69
CA PHE A 33 -1.62 20.90 2.31
C PHE A 33 -2.52 20.96 3.54
N SER A 34 -3.71 20.44 3.42
CA SER A 34 -4.58 20.20 4.55
C SER A 34 -3.79 19.37 5.56
N GLN A 35 -3.47 19.98 6.70
CA GLN A 35 -2.86 19.27 7.80
C GLN A 35 -3.97 18.45 8.46
N GLY A 36 -4.13 17.18 8.05
CA GLY A 36 -5.08 16.26 8.63
C GLY A 36 -6.33 16.01 7.77
N ILE A 37 -7.30 15.32 8.39
CA ILE A 37 -8.55 14.94 7.73
C ILE A 37 -9.49 16.14 7.63
N ASP A 38 -10.02 16.37 6.42
CA ASP A 38 -11.11 17.31 6.15
C ASP A 38 -12.44 16.59 6.37
N PHE A 39 -13.15 16.98 7.42
CA PHE A 39 -14.47 16.41 7.71
C PHE A 39 -15.56 17.17 6.97
N TYR A 40 -16.44 16.45 6.28
CA TYR A 40 -17.57 16.97 5.54
C TYR A 40 -18.58 17.64 6.48
N GLU A 41 -18.93 18.90 6.18
CA GLU A 41 -19.88 19.71 6.94
C GLU A 41 -21.29 19.56 6.36
N GLY A 42 -21.96 18.45 6.65
CA GLY A 42 -23.30 18.16 6.18
C GLY A 42 -23.94 17.01 6.93
N THR A 43 -25.09 16.57 6.45
CA THR A 43 -25.77 15.41 6.99
C THR A 43 -25.12 14.10 6.50
N TYR A 44 -25.28 13.02 7.27
CA TYR A 44 -24.77 11.72 6.81
C TYR A 44 -25.49 11.21 5.56
N GLN A 45 -26.76 11.57 5.36
CA GLN A 45 -27.51 11.24 4.15
C GLN A 45 -26.93 11.95 2.92
N GLU A 46 -26.52 13.23 3.05
CA GLU A 46 -25.84 13.96 1.97
C GLU A 46 -24.46 13.38 1.67
N ALA A 47 -23.72 12.96 2.70
CA ALA A 47 -22.45 12.30 2.55
C ALA A 47 -22.59 10.95 1.81
N PHE A 48 -23.63 10.16 2.09
CA PHE A 48 -23.91 8.90 1.38
C PHE A 48 -24.22 9.15 -0.09
N LYS A 49 -25.08 10.14 -0.41
CA LYS A 49 -25.35 10.52 -1.81
C LYS A 49 -24.09 10.99 -2.55
N LEU A 50 -23.22 11.73 -1.86
CA LEU A 50 -21.95 12.17 -2.44
C LEU A 50 -21.01 10.99 -2.67
N ALA A 51 -20.94 10.05 -1.73
CA ALA A 51 -20.16 8.83 -1.81
C ALA A 51 -20.63 7.94 -2.97
N GLU A 52 -21.94 7.78 -3.16
CA GLU A 52 -22.52 7.05 -4.29
C GLU A 52 -22.16 7.68 -5.64
N LYS A 53 -22.22 9.03 -5.72
CA LYS A 53 -21.86 9.78 -6.93
C LYS A 53 -20.37 9.68 -7.26
N GLN A 54 -19.51 9.64 -6.25
CA GLN A 54 -18.04 9.60 -6.40
C GLN A 54 -17.44 8.19 -6.36
N ASP A 55 -18.27 7.15 -6.17
CA ASP A 55 -17.83 5.76 -5.95
C ASP A 55 -16.82 5.63 -4.79
N LYS A 56 -17.06 6.39 -3.70
CA LYS A 56 -16.24 6.38 -2.49
C LYS A 56 -17.00 5.74 -1.32
N LEU A 57 -16.25 5.37 -0.28
CA LEU A 57 -16.81 5.08 1.03
C LEU A 57 -16.93 6.35 1.86
N VAL A 58 -17.91 6.37 2.76
CA VAL A 58 -17.97 7.34 3.85
C VAL A 58 -17.21 6.76 5.04
N PHE A 59 -16.15 7.43 5.47
CA PHE A 59 -15.52 7.17 6.76
C PHE A 59 -16.28 7.95 7.83
N VAL A 60 -16.71 7.27 8.91
CA VAL A 60 -17.40 7.90 10.05
C VAL A 60 -16.61 7.68 11.32
N ASP A 61 -16.14 8.77 11.96
CA ASP A 61 -15.71 8.77 13.36
C ASP A 61 -16.94 8.93 14.24
N ALA A 62 -17.49 7.80 14.71
CA ALA A 62 -18.59 7.78 15.67
C ALA A 62 -18.02 7.97 17.08
N TYR A 63 -18.18 9.17 17.65
CA TYR A 63 -17.55 9.57 18.91
C TYR A 63 -18.57 10.08 19.95
N ALA A 64 -18.10 10.31 21.17
CA ALA A 64 -18.78 11.09 22.21
C ALA A 64 -17.82 12.13 22.79
N GLU A 65 -18.34 13.29 23.23
CA GLU A 65 -17.50 14.39 23.73
C GLU A 65 -16.64 14.02 24.95
N TRP A 66 -17.12 13.14 25.79
CA TRP A 66 -16.38 12.67 26.98
C TRP A 66 -15.33 11.60 26.69
N CYS A 67 -15.28 11.06 25.46
CA CYS A 67 -14.42 9.94 25.09
C CYS A 67 -12.95 10.36 25.01
N GLY A 68 -12.12 9.91 25.94
CA GLY A 68 -10.68 10.21 25.98
C GLY A 68 -9.90 9.71 24.74
N PRO A 69 -10.05 8.44 24.31
CA PRO A 69 -9.41 7.95 23.08
C PRO A 69 -9.81 8.73 21.82
N CYS A 70 -11.09 9.19 21.71
CA CYS A 70 -11.55 10.01 20.59
C CYS A 70 -10.81 11.35 20.53
N LYS A 71 -10.69 12.03 21.68
CA LYS A 71 -9.94 13.28 21.82
C LYS A 71 -8.47 13.11 21.41
N ARG A 72 -7.83 11.99 21.78
CA ARG A 72 -6.45 11.70 21.37
C ARG A 72 -6.35 11.54 19.85
N MET A 73 -7.22 10.76 19.21
CA MET A 73 -7.21 10.63 17.74
C MET A 73 -7.41 11.99 17.05
N ALA A 74 -8.36 12.79 17.50
CA ALA A 74 -8.61 14.13 16.98
C ALA A 74 -7.42 15.08 17.13
N ALA A 75 -6.62 14.93 18.19
CA ALA A 75 -5.47 15.77 18.45
C ALA A 75 -4.18 15.29 17.72
N THR A 76 -4.09 14.02 17.33
CA THR A 76 -2.89 13.40 16.77
C THR A 76 -3.16 12.75 15.41
N THR A 77 -3.77 11.57 15.38
CA THR A 77 -3.97 10.74 14.18
C THR A 77 -4.70 11.48 13.05
N PHE A 78 -5.79 12.20 13.36
CA PHE A 78 -6.55 12.93 12.34
C PHE A 78 -5.87 14.22 11.87
N LYS A 79 -4.83 14.70 12.58
CA LYS A 79 -4.01 15.85 12.16
C LYS A 79 -2.74 15.45 11.42
N ASP A 80 -2.48 14.16 11.31
CA ASP A 80 -1.33 13.65 10.60
C ASP A 80 -1.48 13.91 9.10
N THR A 81 -0.42 14.40 8.45
CA THR A 81 -0.44 14.82 7.05
C THR A 81 -0.65 13.63 6.10
N GLU A 82 -0.06 12.48 6.39
CA GLU A 82 -0.21 11.27 5.56
C GLU A 82 -1.63 10.73 5.66
N VAL A 83 -2.19 10.70 6.88
CA VAL A 83 -3.59 10.34 7.12
C VAL A 83 -4.53 11.30 6.39
N GLY A 84 -4.32 12.61 6.53
CA GLY A 84 -5.13 13.62 5.84
C GLY A 84 -5.10 13.44 4.34
N SER A 85 -3.91 13.32 3.75
CA SER A 85 -3.76 13.11 2.30
C SER A 85 -4.51 11.86 1.82
N PHE A 86 -4.33 10.73 2.50
CA PHE A 86 -4.96 9.47 2.12
C PHE A 86 -6.49 9.49 2.31
N PHE A 87 -6.97 9.94 3.48
CA PHE A 87 -8.41 9.90 3.77
C PHE A 87 -9.20 10.92 2.96
N ASN A 88 -8.67 12.10 2.70
CA ASN A 88 -9.35 13.14 1.90
C ASN A 88 -9.45 12.73 0.42
N GLU A 89 -8.48 12.00 -0.09
CA GLU A 89 -8.52 11.47 -1.45
C GLU A 89 -9.51 10.30 -1.59
N GLN A 90 -9.50 9.37 -0.63
CA GLN A 90 -10.16 8.07 -0.78
C GLN A 90 -11.57 8.02 -0.19
N PHE A 91 -11.91 8.88 0.76
CA PHE A 91 -13.17 8.82 1.51
C PHE A 91 -13.91 10.15 1.50
N ILE A 92 -15.21 10.09 1.78
CA ILE A 92 -15.97 11.21 2.33
C ILE A 92 -15.91 11.07 3.84
N ASN A 93 -15.26 12.00 4.53
CA ASN A 93 -14.99 11.87 5.95
C ASN A 93 -16.07 12.55 6.78
N LEU A 94 -16.69 11.85 7.70
CA LEU A 94 -17.67 12.36 8.67
C LEU A 94 -17.20 12.19 10.10
N LYS A 95 -17.59 13.13 10.94
CA LYS A 95 -17.42 13.07 12.38
C LYS A 95 -18.76 13.28 13.04
N ILE A 96 -19.25 12.25 13.75
CA ILE A 96 -20.62 12.25 14.31
C ILE A 96 -20.57 12.06 15.82
N ASP A 97 -21.06 13.07 16.57
CA ASP A 97 -21.33 12.92 18.00
C ASP A 97 -22.60 12.07 18.19
N MET A 98 -22.42 10.84 18.66
CA MET A 98 -23.48 9.85 18.79
C MET A 98 -24.52 10.18 19.87
N GLU A 99 -24.29 11.22 20.65
CA GLU A 99 -25.16 11.65 21.74
C GLU A 99 -25.90 12.97 21.44
N LYS A 100 -25.61 13.61 20.27
CA LYS A 100 -26.16 14.92 19.90
C LYS A 100 -26.57 15.00 18.44
N GLY A 101 -27.52 15.92 18.16
CA GLY A 101 -27.93 16.28 16.81
C GLY A 101 -28.30 15.08 15.94
N GLN A 102 -27.75 15.03 14.71
CA GLN A 102 -27.97 13.93 13.76
C GLN A 102 -27.44 12.58 14.28
N GLY A 103 -26.53 12.58 15.25
CA GLY A 103 -25.98 11.36 15.83
C GLY A 103 -27.03 10.51 16.56
N LEU A 104 -28.08 11.11 17.10
CA LEU A 104 -29.18 10.38 17.72
C LEU A 104 -29.96 9.52 16.69
N THR A 105 -30.19 10.05 15.48
CA THR A 105 -30.81 9.31 14.39
C THR A 105 -29.83 8.29 13.80
N PHE A 106 -28.59 8.72 13.54
CA PHE A 106 -27.54 7.85 13.03
C PHE A 106 -27.30 6.62 13.93
N ARG A 107 -27.33 6.79 15.25
CA ARG A 107 -27.16 5.71 16.23
C ARG A 107 -28.24 4.63 16.14
N ASN A 108 -29.45 4.99 15.75
CA ASN A 108 -30.54 4.01 15.58
C ASN A 108 -30.30 3.13 14.35
N GLU A 109 -29.72 3.67 13.29
CA GLU A 109 -29.40 2.95 12.05
C GLU A 109 -28.05 2.20 12.18
N TYR A 110 -27.06 2.81 12.86
CA TYR A 110 -25.71 2.30 13.03
C TYR A 110 -25.33 2.18 14.51
N PRO A 111 -25.87 1.19 15.24
CA PRO A 111 -25.61 1.05 16.67
C PRO A 111 -24.15 0.75 16.97
N VAL A 112 -23.60 1.47 17.96
CA VAL A 112 -22.24 1.30 18.46
C VAL A 112 -22.26 1.03 19.96
N SER A 113 -21.39 0.14 20.43
CA SER A 113 -21.28 -0.28 21.82
C SER A 113 -20.15 0.42 22.59
N ALA A 114 -19.23 1.09 21.89
CA ALA A 114 -18.08 1.76 22.49
C ALA A 114 -17.55 2.88 21.59
N PHE A 115 -16.77 3.81 22.17
CA PHE A 115 -16.18 4.96 21.47
C PHE A 115 -14.65 4.96 21.55
N PRO A 116 -13.97 5.41 20.46
CA PRO A 116 -14.52 5.65 19.12
C PRO A 116 -14.91 4.34 18.44
N THR A 117 -15.94 4.39 17.61
CA THR A 117 -16.19 3.37 16.59
C THR A 117 -15.97 4.01 15.21
N LEU A 118 -15.10 3.39 14.42
CA LEU A 118 -14.70 3.82 13.11
C LEU A 118 -15.46 2.99 12.08
N LEU A 119 -16.38 3.62 11.34
CA LEU A 119 -17.23 2.95 10.37
C LEU A 119 -16.81 3.35 8.94
N PHE A 120 -16.88 2.41 8.03
CA PHE A 120 -16.73 2.63 6.60
C PHE A 120 -18.00 2.14 5.93
N ILE A 121 -18.77 3.08 5.37
CA ILE A 121 -20.14 2.86 4.88
C ILE A 121 -20.16 3.22 3.40
N ASP A 122 -20.81 2.43 2.57
CA ASP A 122 -20.96 2.75 1.15
C ASP A 122 -22.08 3.78 0.89
N GLY A 123 -22.24 4.20 -0.37
CA GLY A 123 -23.27 5.15 -0.77
C GLY A 123 -24.71 4.62 -0.61
N ALA A 124 -24.90 3.29 -0.52
CA ALA A 124 -26.19 2.67 -0.27
C ALA A 124 -26.53 2.58 1.23
N GLY A 125 -25.57 2.93 2.12
CA GLY A 125 -25.72 2.88 3.56
C GLY A 125 -25.28 1.55 4.19
N GLU A 126 -24.67 0.65 3.44
CA GLU A 126 -24.19 -0.63 3.95
C GLU A 126 -22.81 -0.49 4.62
N VAL A 127 -22.64 -1.12 5.79
CA VAL A 127 -21.36 -1.09 6.52
C VAL A 127 -20.37 -2.07 5.92
N VAL A 128 -19.41 -1.56 5.15
CA VAL A 128 -18.33 -2.34 4.52
C VAL A 128 -17.29 -2.80 5.53
N HIS A 129 -16.94 -1.92 6.49
CA HIS A 129 -16.00 -2.27 7.55
C HIS A 129 -16.24 -1.46 8.82
N LYS A 130 -15.91 -2.06 9.97
CA LYS A 130 -16.07 -1.47 11.31
C LYS A 130 -14.89 -1.83 12.19
N ALA A 131 -14.38 -0.86 12.94
CA ALA A 131 -13.37 -1.08 13.97
C ALA A 131 -13.70 -0.28 15.22
N VAL A 132 -13.41 -0.85 16.40
CA VAL A 132 -13.64 -0.23 17.69
C VAL A 132 -12.32 0.16 18.32
N GLY A 133 -12.31 1.29 19.02
CA GLY A 133 -11.18 1.81 19.79
C GLY A 133 -10.23 2.68 18.97
N GLY A 134 -9.49 3.53 19.68
CA GLY A 134 -8.54 4.47 19.11
C GLY A 134 -7.41 3.76 18.35
N LYS A 135 -6.96 4.37 17.25
CA LYS A 135 -5.88 3.89 16.39
C LYS A 135 -4.76 4.93 16.32
N LYS A 136 -3.51 4.47 16.25
CA LYS A 136 -2.36 5.30 15.86
C LYS A 136 -2.33 5.47 14.35
N THR A 137 -1.53 6.43 13.84
CA THR A 137 -1.39 6.77 12.42
C THR A 137 -1.25 5.53 11.51
N ALA A 138 -0.26 4.67 11.75
CA ALA A 138 -0.02 3.51 10.91
C ALA A 138 -1.20 2.50 10.90
N ASP A 139 -1.75 2.20 12.09
CA ASP A 139 -2.90 1.28 12.23
C ASP A 139 -4.15 1.85 11.56
N PHE A 140 -4.30 3.18 11.58
CA PHE A 140 -5.46 3.86 11.00
C PHE A 140 -5.38 3.90 9.46
N LEU A 141 -4.19 4.12 8.90
CA LEU A 141 -3.94 4.00 7.46
C LEU A 141 -4.22 2.56 6.97
N GLN A 142 -3.72 1.56 7.68
CA GLN A 142 -4.00 0.15 7.37
C GLN A 142 -5.49 -0.17 7.42
N LEU A 143 -6.22 0.39 8.40
CA LEU A 143 -7.67 0.22 8.52
C LEU A 143 -8.40 0.80 7.29
N GLY A 144 -8.05 2.00 6.85
CA GLY A 144 -8.60 2.61 5.64
C GLY A 144 -8.31 1.77 4.39
N GLN A 145 -7.08 1.30 4.22
CA GLN A 145 -6.71 0.41 3.12
C GLN A 145 -7.50 -0.90 3.14
N LEU A 146 -7.71 -1.49 4.33
CA LEU A 146 -8.52 -2.70 4.49
C LEU A 146 -9.99 -2.45 4.09
N ALA A 147 -10.56 -1.32 4.49
CA ALA A 147 -11.92 -0.94 4.10
C ALA A 147 -12.05 -0.81 2.58
N LEU A 148 -11.07 -0.16 1.93
CA LEU A 148 -11.06 -0.04 0.46
C LEU A 148 -10.98 -1.40 -0.25
N ARG A 149 -10.18 -2.34 0.25
CA ARG A 149 -10.11 -3.71 -0.32
C ARG A 149 -11.41 -4.48 -0.18
N LYS A 150 -12.22 -4.18 0.86
CA LYS A 150 -13.53 -4.82 1.07
C LYS A 150 -14.66 -4.15 0.28
N PHE A 151 -14.44 -2.95 -0.21
CA PHE A 151 -15.46 -2.20 -0.93
C PHE A 151 -15.59 -2.70 -2.36
N ASP A 152 -16.59 -3.52 -2.59
CA ASP A 152 -16.94 -4.07 -3.90
C ASP A 152 -18.15 -3.35 -4.49
N ASN A 153 -17.89 -2.49 -5.47
CA ASN A 153 -18.91 -1.82 -6.27
C ASN A 153 -18.99 -2.36 -7.70
N SER A 154 -18.36 -3.53 -7.97
CA SER A 154 -18.30 -4.11 -9.31
C SER A 154 -19.67 -4.51 -9.85
N ASP A 155 -20.60 -4.91 -9.00
CA ASP A 155 -21.95 -5.34 -9.41
C ASP A 155 -22.77 -4.19 -10.04
N LYS A 156 -22.55 -2.94 -9.57
CA LYS A 156 -23.13 -1.73 -10.18
C LYS A 156 -22.72 -1.60 -11.66
N TYR A 157 -21.44 -1.79 -11.93
CA TYR A 157 -20.89 -1.70 -13.29
C TYR A 157 -21.23 -2.94 -14.13
N ALA A 158 -21.29 -4.13 -13.51
CA ALA A 158 -21.72 -5.35 -14.17
C ALA A 158 -23.12 -5.20 -14.76
N LYS A 159 -24.07 -4.67 -14.00
CA LYS A 159 -25.43 -4.42 -14.45
C LYS A 159 -25.48 -3.50 -15.68
N LEU A 160 -24.78 -2.37 -15.64
CA LEU A 160 -24.71 -1.44 -16.78
C LEU A 160 -24.03 -2.08 -18.00
N TYR A 161 -23.03 -2.92 -17.79
CA TYR A 161 -22.39 -3.70 -18.84
C TYR A 161 -23.36 -4.72 -19.46
N GLU A 162 -24.16 -5.43 -18.66
CA GLU A 162 -25.19 -6.38 -19.13
C GLU A 162 -26.31 -5.68 -19.92
N GLU A 163 -26.66 -4.44 -19.56
CA GLU A 163 -27.59 -3.58 -20.29
C GLU A 163 -27.02 -3.08 -21.63
N GLY A 164 -25.78 -3.42 -21.96
CA GLY A 164 -25.15 -3.12 -23.25
C GLY A 164 -24.32 -1.84 -23.27
N ASN A 165 -24.18 -1.11 -22.15
CA ASN A 165 -23.32 0.07 -22.10
C ASN A 165 -21.85 -0.34 -22.24
N ARG A 166 -21.11 0.34 -23.13
CA ARG A 166 -19.70 0.10 -23.47
C ARG A 166 -18.90 1.40 -23.54
N ASP A 167 -19.40 2.47 -22.88
CA ASP A 167 -18.70 3.74 -22.84
C ASP A 167 -17.36 3.59 -22.10
N PHE A 168 -16.36 4.36 -22.50
CA PHE A 168 -15.02 4.29 -21.92
C PHE A 168 -15.03 4.47 -20.39
N ASP A 169 -15.78 5.46 -19.90
CA ASP A 169 -15.84 5.77 -18.45
C ASP A 169 -16.46 4.63 -17.64
N LEU A 170 -17.44 3.94 -18.20
CA LEU A 170 -18.00 2.73 -17.59
C LEU A 170 -16.96 1.62 -17.56
N MET A 171 -16.36 1.35 -18.71
CA MET A 171 -15.48 0.19 -18.87
C MET A 171 -14.24 0.29 -18.00
N ILE A 172 -13.62 1.48 -17.90
CA ILE A 172 -12.46 1.69 -17.05
C ILE A 172 -12.81 1.51 -15.58
N LYS A 173 -13.92 2.08 -15.12
CA LYS A 173 -14.39 1.94 -13.73
C LYS A 173 -14.77 0.50 -13.41
N TYR A 174 -15.36 -0.22 -14.33
CA TYR A 174 -15.69 -1.63 -14.15
C TYR A 174 -14.44 -2.49 -13.96
N VAL A 175 -13.45 -2.31 -14.83
CA VAL A 175 -12.16 -3.02 -14.72
C VAL A 175 -11.44 -2.66 -13.42
N GLN A 176 -11.39 -1.37 -13.06
CA GLN A 176 -10.81 -0.93 -11.80
C GLN A 176 -11.52 -1.53 -10.58
N SER A 177 -12.85 -1.56 -10.59
CA SER A 177 -13.64 -2.13 -9.49
C SER A 177 -13.39 -3.62 -9.31
N LEU A 178 -13.31 -4.38 -10.40
CA LEU A 178 -12.97 -5.81 -10.38
C LEU A 178 -11.56 -6.05 -9.83
N ASN A 179 -10.56 -5.30 -10.36
CA ASN A 179 -9.16 -5.45 -9.95
C ASN A 179 -8.96 -5.10 -8.47
N LYS A 180 -9.68 -4.08 -7.97
CA LYS A 180 -9.60 -3.63 -6.58
C LYS A 180 -9.97 -4.73 -5.58
N VAL A 181 -10.94 -5.57 -5.92
CA VAL A 181 -11.42 -6.68 -5.08
C VAL A 181 -10.91 -8.05 -5.58
N GLU A 182 -9.88 -8.04 -6.41
CA GLU A 182 -9.22 -9.24 -6.97
C GLU A 182 -10.18 -10.17 -7.76
N LYS A 183 -11.27 -9.63 -8.29
CA LYS A 183 -12.17 -10.35 -9.21
C LYS A 183 -11.57 -10.39 -10.62
N PRO A 184 -11.82 -11.46 -11.41
CA PRO A 184 -11.29 -11.58 -12.77
C PRO A 184 -11.81 -10.50 -13.72
N SER A 185 -10.96 -9.62 -14.20
CA SER A 185 -11.29 -8.56 -15.17
C SER A 185 -10.86 -8.85 -16.60
N LEU A 186 -10.02 -9.88 -16.81
CA LEU A 186 -9.38 -10.17 -18.08
C LEU A 186 -10.38 -10.45 -19.21
N LYS A 187 -11.47 -11.19 -18.93
CA LYS A 187 -12.51 -11.50 -19.92
C LYS A 187 -13.18 -10.22 -20.42
N ILE A 188 -13.67 -9.41 -19.50
CA ILE A 188 -14.36 -8.13 -19.79
C ILE A 188 -13.45 -7.20 -20.58
N SER A 189 -12.18 -7.07 -20.14
CA SER A 189 -11.18 -6.24 -20.81
C SER A 189 -10.91 -6.71 -22.25
N ASN A 190 -10.77 -8.02 -22.48
CA ASN A 190 -10.59 -8.56 -23.81
C ASN A 190 -11.81 -8.37 -24.70
N GLU A 191 -13.03 -8.53 -24.19
CA GLU A 191 -14.28 -8.29 -24.93
C GLU A 191 -14.35 -6.82 -25.38
N TYR A 192 -14.07 -5.88 -24.49
CA TYR A 192 -14.03 -4.45 -24.82
C TYR A 192 -12.99 -4.13 -25.89
N LEU A 193 -11.74 -4.60 -25.76
CA LEU A 193 -10.69 -4.37 -26.75
C LEU A 193 -11.00 -5.00 -28.12
N ARG A 194 -11.67 -6.16 -28.14
CA ARG A 194 -12.11 -6.82 -29.39
C ARG A 194 -13.21 -6.04 -30.11
N SER A 195 -14.04 -5.29 -29.41
CA SER A 195 -15.07 -4.43 -29.99
C SER A 195 -14.50 -3.25 -30.78
N LYS A 196 -13.16 -3.01 -30.70
CA LYS A 196 -12.47 -1.89 -31.31
C LYS A 196 -13.13 -0.54 -30.96
N PRO A 197 -13.17 -0.20 -29.68
CA PRO A 197 -13.86 1.02 -29.22
C PRO A 197 -13.27 2.26 -29.89
N ALA A 198 -14.13 3.21 -30.25
CA ALA A 198 -13.73 4.49 -30.81
C ALA A 198 -13.25 5.44 -29.70
N ILE A 199 -12.07 5.18 -29.15
CA ILE A 199 -11.44 5.95 -28.08
C ILE A 199 -10.09 6.52 -28.54
N SER A 200 -9.62 7.58 -27.89
CA SER A 200 -8.33 8.18 -28.19
C SER A 200 -7.15 7.28 -27.77
N ASP A 201 -5.96 7.52 -28.33
CA ASP A 201 -4.74 6.82 -27.92
C ASP A 201 -4.45 6.99 -26.42
N GLN A 202 -4.80 8.14 -25.85
CA GLN A 202 -4.64 8.39 -24.43
C GLN A 202 -5.59 7.52 -23.60
N GLN A 203 -6.86 7.43 -23.98
CA GLN A 203 -7.85 6.56 -23.33
C GLN A 203 -7.49 5.08 -23.49
N MET A 204 -6.98 4.68 -24.65
CA MET A 204 -6.47 3.32 -24.88
C MET A 204 -5.31 3.00 -23.94
N ALA A 205 -4.32 3.89 -23.82
CA ALA A 205 -3.20 3.72 -22.92
C ALA A 205 -3.63 3.62 -21.44
N GLU A 206 -4.58 4.46 -21.03
CA GLU A 206 -5.15 4.44 -19.68
C GLU A 206 -5.91 3.13 -19.41
N PHE A 207 -6.75 2.69 -20.34
CA PHE A 207 -7.46 1.43 -20.21
C PHE A 207 -6.52 0.23 -20.13
N LEU A 208 -5.50 0.16 -20.99
CA LEU A 208 -4.51 -0.92 -20.99
C LEU A 208 -3.72 -0.98 -19.68
N TYR A 209 -3.38 0.20 -19.12
CA TYR A 209 -2.70 0.28 -17.82
C TYR A 209 -3.56 -0.34 -16.71
N GLU A 210 -4.83 0.04 -16.61
CA GLU A 210 -5.75 -0.47 -15.58
C GLU A 210 -6.12 -1.95 -15.81
N ALA A 211 -6.30 -2.37 -17.07
CA ALA A 211 -6.67 -3.74 -17.45
C ALA A 211 -5.52 -4.76 -17.34
N THR A 212 -4.28 -4.29 -17.18
CA THR A 212 -3.12 -5.19 -17.04
C THR A 212 -3.03 -5.73 -15.63
N THR A 213 -3.25 -7.03 -15.47
CA THR A 213 -3.15 -7.74 -14.18
C THR A 213 -2.02 -8.76 -14.14
N HIS A 214 -1.72 -9.43 -15.27
CA HIS A 214 -0.72 -10.48 -15.38
C HIS A 214 0.20 -10.23 -16.57
N ALA A 215 1.49 -10.52 -16.42
CA ALA A 215 2.46 -10.34 -17.49
C ALA A 215 2.32 -11.35 -18.64
N ASP A 216 1.78 -12.53 -18.40
CA ASP A 216 1.55 -13.56 -19.41
C ASP A 216 0.29 -13.30 -20.30
N SER A 217 -0.36 -12.15 -20.14
CA SER A 217 -1.55 -11.77 -20.90
C SER A 217 -1.20 -10.95 -22.15
N ARG A 218 -2.05 -11.06 -23.20
CA ARG A 218 -1.98 -10.18 -24.37
C ARG A 218 -2.13 -8.70 -24.01
N ILE A 219 -2.94 -8.39 -22.99
CA ILE A 219 -3.16 -7.00 -22.55
C ILE A 219 -1.84 -6.39 -22.04
N PHE A 220 -1.04 -7.17 -21.34
CA PHE A 220 0.30 -6.71 -20.94
C PHE A 220 1.18 -6.32 -22.15
N ASP A 221 1.20 -7.15 -23.19
CA ASP A 221 1.99 -6.86 -24.38
C ASP A 221 1.47 -5.57 -25.07
N MET A 222 0.15 -5.40 -25.17
CA MET A 222 -0.47 -4.17 -25.68
C MET A 222 -0.14 -2.95 -24.79
N MET A 223 -0.13 -3.09 -23.46
CA MET A 223 0.28 -2.04 -22.52
C MET A 223 1.72 -1.60 -22.78
N VAL A 224 2.63 -2.55 -22.98
CA VAL A 224 4.04 -2.26 -23.27
C VAL A 224 4.21 -1.55 -24.63
N ASP A 225 3.42 -1.91 -25.63
CA ASP A 225 3.41 -1.22 -26.93
C ASP A 225 2.97 0.25 -26.80
N HIS A 226 2.11 0.57 -25.81
CA HIS A 226 1.64 1.94 -25.52
C HIS A 226 2.46 2.65 -24.43
N LYS A 227 3.61 2.13 -24.04
CA LYS A 227 4.43 2.65 -22.93
C LYS A 227 4.72 4.15 -23.01
N SER A 228 4.92 4.70 -24.21
CA SER A 228 5.23 6.12 -24.38
C SER A 228 4.07 7.02 -23.98
N GLN A 229 2.83 6.61 -24.24
CA GLN A 229 1.62 7.30 -23.85
C GLN A 229 1.38 7.15 -22.35
N ILE A 230 1.59 5.94 -21.80
CA ILE A 230 1.44 5.67 -20.37
C ILE A 230 2.43 6.50 -19.54
N ILE A 231 3.69 6.59 -19.98
CA ILE A 231 4.69 7.43 -19.31
C ILE A 231 4.28 8.90 -19.28
N LYS A 232 3.66 9.42 -20.35
CA LYS A 232 3.15 10.81 -20.36
C LYS A 232 2.02 11.04 -19.38
N ILE A 233 1.18 10.03 -19.12
CA ILE A 233 -0.02 10.14 -18.27
C ILE A 233 0.32 9.85 -16.80
N LYS A 234 1.04 8.76 -16.53
CA LYS A 234 1.28 8.20 -15.20
C LYS A 234 2.73 8.36 -14.71
N GLY A 235 3.68 8.60 -15.60
CA GLY A 235 5.11 8.64 -15.31
C GLY A 235 5.82 7.29 -15.46
N GLU A 236 7.15 7.34 -15.59
CA GLU A 236 7.99 6.15 -15.80
C GLU A 236 8.00 5.22 -14.56
N ALA A 237 7.99 5.81 -13.35
CA ALA A 237 7.97 5.05 -12.12
C ALA A 237 6.68 4.20 -11.98
N ALA A 238 5.52 4.80 -12.27
CA ALA A 238 4.23 4.10 -12.22
C ALA A 238 4.16 2.96 -13.25
N LEU A 239 4.69 3.16 -14.46
CA LEU A 239 4.78 2.08 -15.44
C LEU A 239 5.67 0.94 -14.95
N ALA A 240 6.84 1.25 -14.36
CA ALA A 240 7.74 0.24 -13.84
C ALA A 240 7.12 -0.56 -12.67
N GLU A 241 6.35 0.10 -11.81
CA GLU A 241 5.59 -0.53 -10.73
C GLU A 241 4.48 -1.44 -11.28
N LYS A 242 3.74 -0.98 -12.29
CA LYS A 242 2.70 -1.80 -12.94
C LYS A 242 3.27 -3.04 -13.62
N VAL A 243 4.41 -2.91 -14.28
CA VAL A 243 5.13 -4.04 -14.86
C VAL A 243 5.57 -5.03 -13.79
N GLU A 244 6.11 -4.54 -12.66
CA GLU A 244 6.52 -5.39 -11.52
C GLU A 244 5.32 -6.11 -10.93
N GLU A 245 4.20 -5.41 -10.66
CA GLU A 245 2.96 -5.98 -10.16
C GLU A 245 2.44 -7.12 -11.05
N ALA A 246 2.33 -6.88 -12.37
CA ALA A 246 1.87 -7.87 -13.33
C ALA A 246 2.81 -9.09 -13.39
N CYS A 247 4.12 -8.88 -13.26
CA CYS A 247 5.08 -9.98 -13.20
C CYS A 247 4.99 -10.76 -11.89
N CYS A 248 4.76 -10.10 -10.74
CA CYS A 248 4.50 -10.77 -9.46
C CYS A 248 3.26 -11.67 -9.55
N LYS A 249 2.15 -11.18 -10.11
CA LYS A 249 0.93 -11.99 -10.33
C LYS A 249 1.18 -13.18 -11.27
N THR A 250 2.07 -13.04 -12.24
CA THR A 250 2.46 -14.18 -13.10
C THR A 250 3.36 -15.17 -12.35
N VAL A 251 4.17 -14.73 -11.38
CA VAL A 251 4.93 -15.62 -10.49
C VAL A 251 3.99 -16.40 -9.56
N GLU A 252 2.96 -15.74 -8.97
CA GLU A 252 1.92 -16.43 -8.20
C GLU A 252 1.26 -17.56 -9.03
N LYS A 253 0.92 -17.27 -10.28
CA LYS A 253 0.40 -18.25 -11.23
C LYS A 253 1.43 -19.35 -11.59
N ALA A 254 2.71 -18.99 -11.70
CA ALA A 254 3.78 -19.98 -11.91
C ALA A 254 3.89 -20.97 -10.75
N ILE A 255 3.68 -20.49 -9.52
CA ILE A 255 3.65 -21.34 -8.31
C ILE A 255 2.42 -22.26 -8.34
N GLU A 256 1.22 -21.67 -8.60
CA GLU A 256 -0.03 -22.43 -8.65
C GLU A 256 0.01 -23.60 -9.65
N PHE A 257 0.62 -23.37 -10.83
CA PHE A 257 0.75 -24.37 -11.90
C PHE A 257 2.09 -25.11 -11.91
N GLU A 258 2.95 -24.87 -10.93
CA GLU A 258 4.31 -25.42 -10.83
C GLU A 258 5.09 -25.26 -12.16
N SER A 259 4.93 -24.09 -12.82
CA SER A 259 5.49 -23.83 -14.17
C SER A 259 6.73 -22.94 -14.12
N PRO A 260 7.93 -23.51 -14.32
CA PRO A 260 9.18 -22.74 -14.47
C PRO A 260 9.20 -21.87 -15.74
N GLU A 261 8.41 -22.22 -16.76
CA GLU A 261 8.27 -21.42 -17.98
C GLU A 261 7.57 -20.08 -17.71
N LEU A 262 6.49 -20.10 -16.90
CA LEU A 262 5.82 -18.86 -16.48
C LEU A 262 6.72 -17.98 -15.62
N LEU A 263 7.48 -18.58 -14.70
CA LEU A 263 8.49 -17.90 -13.89
C LEU A 263 9.53 -17.21 -14.78
N SER A 264 10.10 -17.97 -15.76
CA SER A 264 11.08 -17.44 -16.70
C SER A 264 10.51 -16.29 -17.53
N SER A 265 9.29 -16.46 -18.05
CA SER A 265 8.58 -15.43 -18.83
C SER A 265 8.40 -14.14 -18.04
N ALA A 266 7.96 -14.24 -16.77
CA ALA A 266 7.80 -13.08 -15.89
C ALA A 266 9.11 -12.32 -15.70
N LYS A 267 10.21 -13.05 -15.46
CA LYS A 267 11.55 -12.46 -15.30
C LYS A 267 12.05 -11.76 -16.56
N GLU A 268 11.88 -12.37 -17.73
CA GLU A 268 12.27 -11.78 -19.01
C GLU A 268 11.48 -10.51 -19.32
N LYS A 269 10.16 -10.54 -19.12
CA LYS A 269 9.28 -9.39 -19.33
C LYS A 269 9.64 -8.23 -18.40
N LEU A 270 9.91 -8.50 -17.13
CA LEU A 270 10.36 -7.47 -16.19
C LEU A 270 11.73 -6.93 -16.56
N LYS A 271 12.69 -7.79 -16.91
CA LYS A 271 14.04 -7.38 -17.35
C LYS A 271 14.00 -6.43 -18.54
N LYS A 272 13.08 -6.70 -19.48
CA LYS A 272 12.91 -5.89 -20.71
C LYS A 272 12.24 -4.55 -20.43
N ASN A 273 11.24 -4.50 -19.54
CA ASN A 273 10.32 -3.37 -19.43
C ASN A 273 10.48 -2.55 -18.13
N ALA A 274 11.12 -3.11 -17.09
CA ALA A 274 11.39 -2.44 -15.80
C ALA A 274 12.78 -2.85 -15.25
N LYS A 275 13.84 -2.56 -16.02
CA LYS A 275 15.20 -3.04 -15.76
C LYS A 275 15.73 -2.64 -14.36
N SER A 276 15.36 -1.49 -13.84
CA SER A 276 15.75 -1.03 -12.50
C SER A 276 15.29 -1.97 -11.37
N LYS A 277 14.14 -2.61 -11.55
CA LYS A 277 13.53 -3.55 -10.61
C LYS A 277 14.08 -4.97 -10.72
N TYR A 278 14.70 -5.32 -11.87
CA TYR A 278 15.04 -6.69 -12.22
C TYR A 278 15.96 -7.41 -11.22
N LYS A 279 16.96 -6.71 -10.69
CA LYS A 279 17.96 -7.36 -9.82
C LYS A 279 17.33 -7.97 -8.57
N SER A 280 16.47 -7.25 -7.91
CA SER A 280 15.74 -7.74 -6.72
C SER A 280 14.69 -8.78 -7.11
N PHE A 281 13.85 -8.45 -8.08
CA PHE A 281 12.78 -9.32 -8.56
C PHE A 281 13.28 -10.69 -8.97
N ASN A 282 14.39 -10.77 -9.73
CA ASN A 282 14.93 -12.03 -10.22
C ASN A 282 15.27 -13.03 -9.11
N VAL A 283 15.78 -12.55 -7.98
CA VAL A 283 16.11 -13.41 -6.84
C VAL A 283 14.87 -13.70 -6.00
N LYS A 284 14.05 -12.68 -5.72
CA LYS A 284 12.82 -12.85 -4.93
C LYS A 284 11.84 -13.81 -5.60
N SER A 285 11.60 -13.67 -6.91
CA SER A 285 10.69 -14.54 -7.64
C SER A 285 11.14 -16.02 -7.66
N ASP A 286 12.47 -16.28 -7.67
CA ASP A 286 12.96 -17.64 -7.46
C ASP A 286 12.68 -18.15 -6.06
N MET A 287 12.91 -17.30 -5.04
CA MET A 287 12.61 -17.66 -3.64
C MET A 287 11.12 -17.98 -3.47
N ASP A 288 10.24 -17.09 -3.95
CA ASP A 288 8.79 -17.27 -3.85
C ASP A 288 8.33 -18.56 -4.54
N TYR A 289 8.88 -18.84 -5.74
CA TYR A 289 8.58 -20.04 -6.49
C TYR A 289 9.03 -21.32 -5.76
N TYR A 290 10.28 -21.37 -5.31
CA TYR A 290 10.79 -22.54 -4.60
C TYR A 290 10.12 -22.76 -3.25
N LEU A 291 9.78 -21.69 -2.53
CA LEU A 291 9.01 -21.79 -1.29
C LEU A 291 7.61 -22.36 -1.57
N GLY A 292 6.92 -21.81 -2.58
CA GLY A 292 5.56 -22.22 -2.94
C GLY A 292 5.46 -23.62 -3.50
N THR A 293 6.53 -24.12 -4.16
CA THR A 293 6.60 -25.51 -4.69
C THR A 293 7.26 -26.50 -3.73
N GLY A 294 7.67 -26.05 -2.53
CA GLY A 294 8.27 -26.92 -1.51
C GLY A 294 9.72 -27.32 -1.75
N ASP A 295 10.42 -26.67 -2.69
CA ASP A 295 11.84 -26.91 -2.99
C ASP A 295 12.73 -26.13 -2.00
N VAL A 296 12.87 -26.66 -0.78
CA VAL A 296 13.56 -26.01 0.33
C VAL A 296 15.04 -25.74 0.01
N ASP A 297 15.71 -26.68 -0.66
CA ASP A 297 17.15 -26.55 -0.97
C ASP A 297 17.43 -25.39 -1.90
N ASN A 298 16.65 -25.24 -2.97
CA ASN A 298 16.77 -24.11 -3.89
C ASN A 298 16.28 -22.82 -3.24
N TYR A 299 15.27 -22.86 -2.40
CA TYR A 299 14.84 -21.68 -1.60
C TYR A 299 15.99 -21.16 -0.73
N LEU A 300 16.65 -22.02 0.06
CA LEU A 300 17.76 -21.62 0.92
C LEU A 300 18.96 -21.09 0.13
N LYS A 301 19.26 -21.72 -1.00
CA LYS A 301 20.31 -21.24 -1.92
C LYS A 301 20.01 -19.83 -2.44
N LYS A 302 18.76 -19.54 -2.82
CA LYS A 302 18.35 -18.22 -3.29
C LYS A 302 18.26 -17.22 -2.15
N SER A 303 17.83 -17.62 -0.98
CA SER A 303 17.85 -16.80 0.24
C SER A 303 19.25 -16.35 0.59
N LYS A 304 20.25 -17.21 0.49
CA LYS A 304 21.67 -16.87 0.69
C LYS A 304 22.15 -15.85 -0.38
N GLU A 305 21.72 -16.00 -1.62
CA GLU A 305 21.99 -15.02 -2.68
C GLU A 305 21.33 -13.67 -2.36
N TYR A 306 20.08 -13.66 -1.92
CA TYR A 306 19.34 -12.47 -1.54
C TYR A 306 20.02 -11.69 -0.40
N VAL A 307 20.36 -12.40 0.69
CA VAL A 307 21.10 -11.83 1.84
C VAL A 307 22.46 -11.25 1.46
N SER A 308 23.18 -11.91 0.55
CA SER A 308 24.55 -11.47 0.20
C SER A 308 24.63 -10.41 -0.87
N LYS A 309 23.67 -10.39 -1.82
CA LYS A 309 23.75 -9.51 -3.00
C LYS A 309 22.71 -8.39 -3.01
N ILE A 310 21.53 -8.60 -2.43
CA ILE A 310 20.41 -7.67 -2.52
C ILE A 310 20.29 -6.85 -1.24
N ILE A 311 20.05 -7.48 -0.09
CA ILE A 311 19.72 -6.81 1.18
C ILE A 311 20.91 -6.58 2.10
N LYS A 312 22.12 -6.86 1.66
CA LYS A 312 23.36 -6.86 2.50
C LYS A 312 23.65 -5.57 3.27
N LYS A 313 23.01 -4.45 2.91
CA LYS A 313 23.17 -3.13 3.55
C LYS A 313 21.88 -2.61 4.20
N ASN A 314 20.83 -3.40 4.22
CA ASN A 314 19.55 -3.02 4.81
C ASN A 314 19.31 -3.84 6.09
N PRO A 315 19.51 -3.24 7.29
CA PRO A 315 19.38 -3.98 8.55
C PRO A 315 17.97 -4.51 8.79
N GLU A 316 16.93 -3.78 8.37
CA GLU A 316 15.54 -4.16 8.53
C GLU A 316 15.18 -5.40 7.68
N GLU A 317 15.55 -5.38 6.39
CA GLU A 317 15.33 -6.52 5.48
C GLU A 317 16.13 -7.74 5.92
N LEU A 318 17.35 -7.56 6.43
CA LEU A 318 18.15 -8.66 6.99
C LEU A 318 17.47 -9.28 8.22
N ARG A 319 16.92 -8.45 9.12
CA ARG A 319 16.17 -8.90 10.29
C ARG A 319 14.89 -9.63 9.88
N LYS A 320 14.14 -9.07 8.91
CA LYS A 320 12.94 -9.71 8.38
C LYS A 320 13.24 -11.08 7.79
N MET A 321 14.28 -11.18 6.94
CA MET A 321 14.72 -12.45 6.37
C MET A 321 15.08 -13.48 7.44
N ALA A 322 15.73 -13.06 8.53
CA ALA A 322 16.05 -13.94 9.65
C ALA A 322 14.79 -14.46 10.37
N ILE A 323 13.78 -13.59 10.53
CA ILE A 323 12.48 -13.97 11.11
C ILE A 323 11.77 -14.98 10.20
N ASP A 324 11.68 -14.69 8.89
CA ASP A 324 10.99 -15.53 7.91
C ASP A 324 11.62 -16.94 7.89
N LEU A 325 12.95 -17.05 7.80
CA LEU A 325 13.67 -18.31 7.84
C LEU A 325 13.43 -19.10 9.14
N THR A 326 13.40 -18.40 10.28
CA THR A 326 13.17 -19.05 11.58
C THR A 326 11.73 -19.52 11.73
N THR A 327 10.77 -18.77 11.21
CA THR A 327 9.35 -19.09 11.31
C THR A 327 8.97 -20.27 10.41
N GLU A 328 9.43 -20.24 9.16
CA GLU A 328 9.09 -21.27 8.17
C GLU A 328 9.90 -22.57 8.36
N PHE A 329 11.14 -22.48 8.86
CA PHE A 329 12.09 -23.59 8.92
C PHE A 329 12.76 -23.75 10.28
N LYS A 330 12.01 -23.64 11.37
CA LYS A 330 12.50 -23.68 12.76
C LYS A 330 13.32 -24.93 13.13
N ASP A 331 13.09 -26.05 12.44
CA ASP A 331 13.74 -27.35 12.69
C ASP A 331 14.80 -27.65 11.60
N ASN A 332 15.10 -26.71 10.68
CA ASN A 332 16.11 -26.91 9.64
C ASN A 332 17.43 -26.21 10.02
N PRO A 333 18.54 -26.97 10.25
CA PRO A 333 19.79 -26.37 10.71
C PRO A 333 20.43 -25.42 9.72
N GLU A 334 20.28 -25.63 8.40
CA GLU A 334 20.82 -24.73 7.38
C GLU A 334 20.04 -23.37 7.34
N ALA A 335 18.73 -23.44 7.47
CA ALA A 335 17.88 -22.25 7.57
C ALA A 335 18.21 -21.44 8.83
N LEU A 336 18.34 -22.09 9.99
CA LEU A 336 18.72 -21.43 11.24
C LEU A 336 20.13 -20.82 11.18
N SER A 337 21.07 -21.50 10.51
CA SER A 337 22.41 -20.95 10.26
C SER A 337 22.35 -19.67 9.41
N LEU A 338 21.60 -19.68 8.30
CA LEU A 338 21.42 -18.53 7.43
C LEU A 338 20.66 -17.39 8.14
N ALA A 339 19.67 -17.71 8.97
CA ALA A 339 18.97 -16.74 9.82
C ALA A 339 19.94 -16.09 10.81
N GLY A 340 20.81 -16.88 11.45
CA GLY A 340 21.87 -16.41 12.34
C GLY A 340 22.86 -15.46 11.63
N GLU A 341 23.32 -15.82 10.43
CA GLU A 341 24.17 -14.94 9.61
C GLU A 341 23.48 -13.63 9.26
N SER A 342 22.20 -13.68 8.89
CA SER A 342 21.42 -12.54 8.48
C SER A 342 21.22 -11.55 9.63
N ILE A 343 20.82 -12.05 10.81
CA ILE A 343 20.58 -11.19 11.97
C ILE A 343 21.90 -10.61 12.53
N GLN A 344 23.00 -11.35 12.50
CA GLN A 344 24.31 -10.82 12.89
C GLN A 344 24.76 -9.67 11.96
N LYS A 345 24.50 -9.76 10.65
CA LYS A 345 24.75 -8.66 9.70
C LYS A 345 23.85 -7.47 10.01
N SER A 346 22.57 -7.70 10.33
CA SER A 346 21.64 -6.65 10.75
C SER A 346 22.17 -5.90 11.96
N ILE A 347 22.55 -6.61 13.02
CA ILE A 347 23.10 -6.05 14.26
C ILE A 347 24.39 -5.25 14.00
N LYS A 348 25.29 -5.73 13.13
CA LYS A 348 26.52 -4.99 12.75
C LYS A 348 26.23 -3.67 12.05
N LEU A 349 25.14 -3.59 11.29
CA LEU A 349 24.73 -2.37 10.59
C LEU A 349 23.98 -1.43 11.51
N GLN A 350 23.09 -1.96 12.33
CA GLN A 350 22.25 -1.23 13.27
C GLN A 350 21.88 -2.15 14.44
N ASP A 351 22.54 -1.93 15.58
CA ASP A 351 22.20 -2.68 16.80
C ASP A 351 20.91 -2.13 17.42
N SER A 352 19.98 -3.03 17.72
CA SER A 352 18.67 -2.68 18.31
C SER A 352 18.16 -3.81 19.21
N ALA A 353 17.31 -3.45 20.18
CA ALA A 353 16.67 -4.42 21.06
C ALA A 353 15.89 -5.48 20.27
N GLU A 354 15.20 -5.07 19.20
CA GLU A 354 14.47 -5.98 18.33
C GLU A 354 15.38 -6.98 17.60
N SER A 355 16.51 -6.51 17.03
CA SER A 355 17.48 -7.38 16.35
C SER A 355 18.09 -8.38 17.30
N ARG A 356 18.44 -7.95 18.53
CA ARG A 356 18.97 -8.82 19.58
C ARG A 356 17.95 -9.86 20.05
N MET A 357 16.68 -9.47 20.21
CA MET A 357 15.58 -10.40 20.51
C MET A 357 15.35 -11.43 19.40
N THR A 358 15.39 -11.00 18.15
CA THR A 358 15.33 -11.92 17.00
C THR A 358 16.47 -12.93 17.05
N TYR A 359 17.70 -12.47 17.34
CA TYR A 359 18.84 -13.36 17.43
C TYR A 359 18.70 -14.35 18.60
N ALA A 360 18.25 -13.89 19.77
CA ALA A 360 17.94 -14.77 20.90
C ALA A 360 16.93 -15.86 20.53
N THR A 361 15.88 -15.51 19.77
CA THR A 361 14.88 -16.48 19.30
C THR A 361 15.50 -17.56 18.38
N ILE A 362 16.34 -17.15 17.43
CA ILE A 362 17.05 -18.09 16.54
C ILE A 362 17.92 -19.04 17.35
N LEU A 363 18.67 -18.52 18.33
CA LEU A 363 19.55 -19.29 19.20
C LEU A 363 18.79 -20.29 20.09
N ILE A 364 17.56 -19.95 20.51
CA ILE A 364 16.66 -20.89 21.21
C ILE A 364 16.33 -22.08 20.31
N HIS A 365 15.94 -21.84 19.05
CA HIS A 365 15.67 -22.93 18.10
C HIS A 365 16.93 -23.73 17.75
N ALA A 366 18.09 -23.12 17.79
CA ALA A 366 19.38 -23.79 17.61
C ALA A 366 19.91 -24.44 18.90
N GLU A 367 19.13 -24.52 19.98
CA GLU A 367 19.48 -25.10 21.30
C GLU A 367 20.68 -24.42 21.99
N GLN A 368 21.02 -23.20 21.61
CA GLN A 368 22.14 -22.42 22.13
C GLN A 368 21.70 -21.45 23.26
N LYS A 369 21.13 -22.00 24.33
CA LYS A 369 20.51 -21.26 25.44
C LYS A 369 21.41 -20.22 26.10
N SER A 370 22.68 -20.53 26.32
CA SER A 370 23.62 -19.58 26.96
C SER A 370 23.84 -18.32 26.15
N GLU A 371 24.03 -18.45 24.82
CA GLU A 371 24.20 -17.29 23.95
C GLU A 371 22.85 -16.58 23.74
N ALA A 372 21.72 -17.30 23.69
CA ALA A 372 20.39 -16.69 23.64
C ALA A 372 20.15 -15.77 24.86
N LEU A 373 20.49 -16.23 26.07
CA LEU A 373 20.38 -15.43 27.29
C LEU A 373 21.25 -14.17 27.23
N LYS A 374 22.46 -14.28 26.70
CA LYS A 374 23.36 -13.12 26.52
C LYS A 374 22.76 -12.09 25.56
N GLN A 375 22.21 -12.53 24.41
CA GLN A 375 21.55 -11.64 23.46
C GLN A 375 20.31 -10.98 24.06
N ALA A 376 19.49 -11.71 24.83
CA ALA A 376 18.32 -11.17 25.50
C ALA A 376 18.69 -10.11 26.57
N ASN A 377 19.79 -10.32 27.32
CA ASN A 377 20.29 -9.31 28.27
C ASN A 377 20.78 -8.04 27.56
N GLN A 378 21.49 -8.17 26.44
CA GLN A 378 21.91 -7.02 25.61
C GLN A 378 20.70 -6.27 25.05
N ALA A 379 19.66 -6.99 24.61
CA ALA A 379 18.39 -6.36 24.20
C ALA A 379 17.74 -5.55 25.34
N LEU A 380 17.81 -6.08 26.58
CA LEU A 380 17.24 -5.40 27.76
C LEU A 380 17.97 -4.09 28.08
N GLU A 381 19.29 -4.07 27.97
CA GLU A 381 20.10 -2.87 28.16
C GLU A 381 19.74 -1.81 27.12
N ILE A 382 19.76 -2.17 25.82
CA ILE A 382 19.42 -1.26 24.73
C ILE A 382 17.99 -0.69 24.92
N ALA A 383 17.03 -1.55 25.24
CA ALA A 383 15.63 -1.12 25.42
C ALA A 383 15.47 -0.16 26.61
N LYS A 384 16.20 -0.38 27.71
CA LYS A 384 16.19 0.55 28.87
C LYS A 384 16.79 1.90 28.52
N ASP A 385 17.92 1.91 27.81
CA ASP A 385 18.60 3.16 27.42
C ASP A 385 17.74 3.99 26.46
N ASN A 386 16.96 3.33 25.62
CA ASN A 386 16.04 3.96 24.65
C ASN A 386 14.65 4.27 25.23
N GLY A 387 14.35 3.86 26.47
CA GLY A 387 13.00 4.01 27.06
C GLY A 387 11.93 3.12 26.41
N GLU A 388 12.33 2.00 25.78
CA GLU A 388 11.44 1.06 25.12
C GLU A 388 10.76 0.08 26.11
N PRO A 389 9.61 -0.54 25.76
CA PRO A 389 8.94 -1.51 26.61
C PRO A 389 9.75 -2.79 26.82
N VAL A 390 10.09 -3.12 28.07
CA VAL A 390 10.98 -4.23 28.43
C VAL A 390 10.27 -5.55 28.77
N LYS A 391 8.95 -5.55 28.93
CA LYS A 391 8.19 -6.70 29.44
C LYS A 391 8.41 -8.00 28.65
N LYS A 392 8.43 -7.93 27.31
CA LYS A 392 8.65 -9.10 26.46
C LYS A 392 10.06 -9.65 26.59
N ILE A 393 11.05 -8.78 26.72
CA ILE A 393 12.46 -9.14 26.87
C ILE A 393 12.67 -9.82 28.23
N GLN A 394 12.11 -9.27 29.31
CA GLN A 394 12.15 -9.85 30.64
C GLN A 394 11.50 -11.24 30.69
N GLY A 395 10.37 -11.42 30.00
CA GLY A 395 9.72 -12.72 29.87
C GLY A 395 10.62 -13.78 29.19
N MET A 396 11.33 -13.41 28.12
CA MET A 396 12.29 -14.30 27.46
C MET A 396 13.47 -14.67 28.38
N ILE A 397 14.03 -13.69 29.09
CA ILE A 397 15.11 -13.92 30.03
C ILE A 397 14.69 -14.92 31.13
N GLN A 398 13.50 -14.69 31.71
CA GLN A 398 12.95 -15.59 32.73
C GLN A 398 12.75 -17.02 32.18
N TYR A 399 12.22 -17.17 30.98
CA TYR A 399 12.10 -18.49 30.31
C TYR A 399 13.47 -19.18 30.17
N LEU A 400 14.48 -18.46 29.69
CA LEU A 400 15.82 -18.99 29.47
C LEU A 400 16.55 -19.35 30.76
N GLN A 401 16.22 -18.77 31.89
CA GLN A 401 16.78 -19.05 33.20
C GLN A 401 16.09 -20.25 33.90
N SER A 402 14.81 -20.51 33.56
CA SER A 402 14.02 -21.57 34.18
C SER A 402 14.04 -22.89 33.43
N SER A 403 14.54 -22.90 32.20
CA SER A 403 14.69 -24.09 31.33
C SER A 403 16.12 -24.59 31.32
#